data_170b17d0ec14ec21f0c16fa9efd6b5de
#
_entry.id   170b17d0ec14ec21f0c16fa9efd6b5de
#
_cell.length_a   1.000
_cell.length_b   1.000
_cell.length_c   1.000
_cell.angle_alpha   90.00
_cell.angle_beta   90.00
_cell.angle_gamma   90.00
#
_symmetry.space_group_name_H-M   'P 1'
#
loop_
_entity.id
_entity.type
_entity.pdbx_description
1 polymer ?
#
loop_
_entity_poly.entity_id
_entity_poly.type
_entity_poly.pdbx_seq_one_letter_code
_entity_poly.pdbx_strand_id
1 'polypeptide(L)'
;MADTPRIFTDPLAARILSHSDADLRRLRDVKASHPAHPAVSNRVRRLYIAARAQFAEDLIAQAAARGTSQVVILGAGLDTFAYRNTTAGQHVFEVDEPITQSWKRRHLAAAGIRSPSTVTFVPVDFETQEIQTELARAGFRCGEAAIFVWMGVTMYLTTVAIEKTLRFIAAQAPPTEVVLDYIEKPTTAQSRSNLNRRARKVASLGEPWHSFFDHSDVAETLCAVGLTPVIEHGAADLIASYAPHSLTISSTTDTLPRVLHAARA
;
A
#
# COMPACT_ATOMS: atom_id res chain seq x y z
N MET A 1 -11.96 2.47 -18.19
CA MET A 1 -11.60 1.27 -18.98
C MET A 1 -10.80 0.36 -18.08
N ALA A 2 -11.13 -0.92 -18.01
CA ALA A 2 -10.28 -1.90 -17.35
C ALA A 2 -9.13 -2.26 -18.30
N ASP A 3 -7.90 -2.34 -17.78
CA ASP A 3 -6.78 -2.85 -18.57
C ASP A 3 -6.97 -4.35 -18.79
N THR A 4 -6.49 -4.85 -19.93
CA THR A 4 -6.49 -6.28 -20.25
C THR A 4 -5.05 -6.80 -20.27
N PRO A 5 -4.71 -7.89 -19.55
CA PRO A 5 -5.59 -8.66 -18.66
C PRO A 5 -5.97 -7.88 -17.40
N ARG A 6 -7.07 -8.27 -16.76
CA ARG A 6 -7.51 -7.69 -15.50
C ARG A 6 -6.80 -8.40 -14.35
N ILE A 7 -5.90 -7.70 -13.68
CA ILE A 7 -5.12 -8.23 -12.56
C ILE A 7 -5.94 -8.22 -11.26
N PHE A 8 -6.60 -7.10 -10.97
CA PHE A 8 -7.26 -6.85 -9.70
C PHE A 8 -8.69 -6.37 -9.89
N THR A 9 -9.58 -6.80 -9.02
CA THR A 9 -10.99 -6.40 -9.04
C THR A 9 -11.40 -5.80 -7.70
N ASP A 10 -11.65 -4.50 -7.70
CA ASP A 10 -12.21 -3.79 -6.57
C ASP A 10 -13.55 -3.15 -6.97
N PRO A 11 -14.68 -3.74 -6.57
CA PRO A 11 -16.01 -3.21 -6.89
C PRO A 11 -16.33 -1.93 -6.09
N LEU A 12 -15.60 -1.65 -5.02
CA LEU A 12 -15.85 -0.49 -4.15
C LEU A 12 -15.02 0.73 -4.53
N ALA A 13 -13.87 0.57 -5.21
CA ALA A 13 -12.97 1.66 -5.55
C ALA A 13 -13.65 2.81 -6.32
N ALA A 14 -14.54 2.49 -7.24
CA ALA A 14 -15.30 3.49 -7.96
C ALA A 14 -16.37 4.14 -7.09
N ARG A 15 -17.01 3.38 -6.22
CA ARG A 15 -18.09 3.84 -5.34
C ARG A 15 -17.57 4.79 -4.26
N ILE A 16 -16.44 4.48 -3.64
CA ILE A 16 -15.85 5.32 -2.57
C ILE A 16 -15.34 6.66 -3.11
N LEU A 17 -14.97 6.73 -4.39
CA LEU A 17 -14.47 7.95 -5.04
C LEU A 17 -15.56 8.84 -5.63
N SER A 18 -16.76 8.32 -5.84
CA SER A 18 -17.82 9.02 -6.56
C SER A 18 -19.07 9.12 -5.72
N HIS A 19 -19.57 10.33 -5.56
CA HIS A 19 -20.89 10.58 -4.97
C HIS A 19 -22.02 10.41 -6.01
N SER A 20 -21.68 10.28 -7.30
CA SER A 20 -22.67 10.09 -8.40
C SER A 20 -22.02 9.51 -9.66
N ASP A 21 -22.86 8.93 -10.54
CA ASP A 21 -22.42 8.51 -11.89
C ASP A 21 -21.88 9.70 -12.73
N ALA A 22 -22.27 10.93 -12.41
CA ALA A 22 -21.75 12.12 -13.05
C ALA A 22 -20.30 12.38 -12.65
N ASP A 23 -19.93 12.14 -11.39
CA ASP A 23 -18.55 12.29 -10.92
C ASP A 23 -17.65 11.20 -11.51
N LEU A 24 -18.15 9.97 -11.66
CA LEU A 24 -17.45 8.90 -12.38
C LEU A 24 -17.22 9.26 -13.85
N ARG A 25 -18.20 9.87 -14.53
CA ARG A 25 -18.03 10.36 -15.89
C ARG A 25 -17.00 11.47 -15.97
N ARG A 26 -17.06 12.47 -15.07
CA ARG A 26 -16.05 13.55 -14.98
C ARG A 26 -14.64 13.02 -14.76
N LEU A 27 -14.45 12.03 -13.88
CA LEU A 27 -13.15 11.38 -13.67
C LEU A 27 -12.65 10.64 -14.92
N ARG A 28 -13.56 10.09 -15.73
CA ARG A 28 -13.22 9.49 -17.03
C ARG A 28 -12.88 10.56 -18.07
N ASP A 29 -13.61 11.65 -18.12
CA ASP A 29 -13.45 12.73 -19.09
C ASP A 29 -12.18 13.57 -18.83
N VAL A 30 -11.83 13.83 -17.57
CA VAL A 30 -10.54 14.47 -17.17
C VAL A 30 -9.35 13.61 -17.63
N LYS A 31 -9.47 12.28 -17.63
CA LYS A 31 -8.45 11.39 -18.19
C LYS A 31 -8.36 11.45 -19.71
N ALA A 32 -9.47 11.70 -20.40
CA ALA A 32 -9.51 11.80 -21.86
C ALA A 32 -8.98 13.15 -22.39
N SER A 33 -9.12 14.23 -21.62
CA SER A 33 -8.80 15.60 -22.04
C SER A 33 -7.40 16.10 -21.70
N HIS A 34 -6.52 15.27 -21.08
CA HIS A 34 -5.12 15.65 -20.80
C HIS A 34 -4.15 14.97 -21.77
N PRO A 35 -3.75 15.64 -22.86
CA PRO A 35 -2.85 15.08 -23.89
C PRO A 35 -1.38 14.96 -23.43
N ALA A 36 -1.02 15.37 -22.21
CA ALA A 36 0.36 15.52 -21.77
C ALA A 36 1.00 14.24 -21.15
N HIS A 37 0.28 13.11 -21.08
CA HIS A 37 0.87 11.86 -20.59
C HIS A 37 0.75 10.76 -21.64
N PRO A 38 1.88 10.14 -22.05
CA PRO A 38 1.84 8.97 -22.92
C PRO A 38 0.90 7.92 -22.32
N ALA A 39 -0.06 7.44 -23.09
CA ALA A 39 -1.03 6.43 -22.66
C ALA A 39 -0.36 5.15 -22.09
N VAL A 40 0.85 4.86 -22.54
CA VAL A 40 1.71 3.76 -22.09
C VAL A 40 2.13 3.94 -20.63
N SER A 41 2.63 5.11 -20.23
CA SER A 41 3.07 5.38 -18.84
C SER A 41 1.93 5.21 -17.83
N ASN A 42 0.73 5.63 -18.19
CA ASN A 42 -0.45 5.45 -17.34
C ASN A 42 -0.88 3.99 -17.22
N ARG A 43 -0.74 3.18 -18.30
CA ARG A 43 -1.07 1.75 -18.27
C ARG A 43 -0.14 0.98 -17.36
N VAL A 44 1.17 1.14 -17.50
CA VAL A 44 2.18 0.47 -16.65
C VAL A 44 1.92 0.77 -15.17
N ARG A 45 1.69 2.03 -14.85
CA ARG A 45 1.38 2.44 -13.47
C ARG A 45 0.10 1.80 -12.93
N ARG A 46 -0.96 1.72 -13.75
CA ARG A 46 -2.21 1.07 -13.33
C ARG A 46 -2.04 -0.43 -13.13
N LEU A 47 -1.30 -1.10 -14.02
CA LEU A 47 -0.98 -2.53 -13.88
C LEU A 47 -0.15 -2.78 -12.62
N TYR A 48 0.85 -1.92 -12.34
CA TYR A 48 1.64 -2.02 -11.12
C TYR A 48 0.77 -1.86 -9.87
N ILE A 49 -0.08 -0.83 -9.80
CA ILE A 49 -0.97 -0.62 -8.65
C ILE A 49 -1.91 -1.82 -8.46
N ALA A 50 -2.44 -2.38 -9.55
CA ALA A 50 -3.29 -3.56 -9.50
C ALA A 50 -2.53 -4.81 -9.04
N ALA A 51 -1.32 -5.05 -9.56
CA ALA A 51 -0.48 -6.17 -9.18
C ALA A 51 -0.04 -6.07 -7.71
N ARG A 52 0.32 -4.88 -7.25
CA ARG A 52 0.68 -4.60 -5.86
C ARG A 52 -0.48 -4.89 -4.89
N ALA A 53 -1.69 -4.44 -5.24
CA ALA A 53 -2.87 -4.70 -4.42
C ALA A 53 -3.21 -6.20 -4.39
N GLN A 54 -3.17 -6.89 -5.54
CA GLN A 54 -3.40 -8.33 -5.61
C GLN A 54 -2.37 -9.10 -4.79
N PHE A 55 -1.09 -8.73 -4.89
CA PHE A 55 -0.01 -9.36 -4.12
C PHE A 55 -0.23 -9.25 -2.61
N ALA A 56 -0.61 -8.06 -2.13
CA ALA A 56 -0.91 -7.87 -0.71
C ALA A 56 -2.10 -8.72 -0.26
N GLU A 57 -3.18 -8.78 -1.04
CA GLU A 57 -4.35 -9.59 -0.70
C GLU A 57 -4.07 -11.09 -0.77
N ASP A 58 -3.23 -11.55 -1.70
CA ASP A 58 -2.78 -12.95 -1.76
C ASP A 58 -1.98 -13.34 -0.50
N LEU A 59 -1.10 -12.46 -0.02
CA LEU A 59 -0.36 -12.68 1.23
C LEU A 59 -1.29 -12.70 2.45
N ILE A 60 -2.28 -11.81 2.52
CA ILE A 60 -3.31 -11.84 3.58
C ILE A 60 -4.06 -13.17 3.56
N ALA A 61 -4.47 -13.65 2.39
CA ALA A 61 -5.16 -14.93 2.25
C ALA A 61 -4.28 -16.11 2.67
N GLN A 62 -2.99 -16.10 2.32
CA GLN A 62 -2.03 -17.10 2.74
C GLN A 62 -1.79 -17.07 4.26
N ALA A 63 -1.67 -15.88 4.86
CA ALA A 63 -1.54 -15.73 6.31
C ALA A 63 -2.79 -16.26 7.04
N ALA A 64 -3.98 -15.96 6.52
CA ALA A 64 -5.24 -16.51 7.04
C ALA A 64 -5.27 -18.04 7.01
N ALA A 65 -4.83 -18.64 5.91
CA ALA A 65 -4.74 -20.10 5.78
C ALA A 65 -3.79 -20.76 6.80
N ARG A 66 -2.82 -19.98 7.31
CA ARG A 66 -1.91 -20.37 8.40
C ARG A 66 -2.44 -20.04 9.79
N GLY A 67 -3.65 -19.46 9.90
CA GLY A 67 -4.30 -19.14 11.17
C GLY A 67 -4.08 -17.70 11.66
N THR A 68 -3.43 -16.82 10.87
CA THR A 68 -3.26 -15.42 11.24
C THR A 68 -4.60 -14.69 11.18
N SER A 69 -5.06 -14.21 12.34
CA SER A 69 -6.38 -13.56 12.49
C SER A 69 -6.32 -12.04 12.50
N GLN A 70 -5.16 -11.44 12.66
CA GLN A 70 -4.99 -10.00 12.74
C GLN A 70 -4.35 -9.46 11.45
N VAL A 71 -5.04 -8.53 10.80
CA VAL A 71 -4.55 -7.79 9.61
C VAL A 71 -4.42 -6.33 9.99
N VAL A 72 -3.27 -5.72 9.76
CA VAL A 72 -3.03 -4.31 10.03
C VAL A 72 -2.68 -3.61 8.71
N ILE A 73 -3.50 -2.67 8.28
CA ILE A 73 -3.26 -1.86 7.08
C ILE A 73 -2.73 -0.50 7.54
N LEU A 74 -1.44 -0.27 7.32
CA LEU A 74 -0.74 0.96 7.70
C LEU A 74 -0.84 1.99 6.58
N GLY A 75 -1.41 3.16 6.88
CA GLY A 75 -1.77 4.18 5.91
C GLY A 75 -2.90 3.71 4.99
N ALA A 76 -4.02 3.30 5.59
CA ALA A 76 -5.12 2.65 4.90
C ALA A 76 -5.80 3.51 3.81
N GLY A 77 -5.66 4.83 3.85
CA GLY A 77 -6.16 5.75 2.83
C GLY A 77 -7.56 5.39 2.34
N LEU A 78 -7.70 5.17 1.06
CA LEU A 78 -8.93 4.66 0.44
C LEU A 78 -8.88 3.15 0.12
N ASP A 79 -8.00 2.39 0.75
CA ASP A 79 -8.02 0.94 0.64
C ASP A 79 -9.40 0.39 1.01
N THR A 80 -9.88 -0.60 0.27
CA THR A 80 -11.23 -1.16 0.46
C THR A 80 -11.21 -2.63 0.87
N PHE A 81 -10.02 -3.22 1.10
CA PHE A 81 -9.89 -4.63 1.48
C PHE A 81 -10.80 -4.98 2.65
N ALA A 82 -10.76 -4.21 3.73
CA ALA A 82 -11.52 -4.47 4.94
C ALA A 82 -13.05 -4.58 4.74
N TYR A 83 -13.57 -3.91 3.71
CA TYR A 83 -15.02 -3.91 3.37
C TYR A 83 -15.40 -4.99 2.36
N ARG A 84 -14.42 -5.70 1.81
CA ARG A 84 -14.56 -6.82 0.87
C ARG A 84 -14.12 -8.15 1.46
N ASN A 85 -13.38 -8.09 2.58
CA ASN A 85 -12.88 -9.28 3.24
C ASN A 85 -14.02 -10.12 3.80
N THR A 86 -14.12 -11.37 3.33
CA THR A 86 -15.10 -12.36 3.78
C THR A 86 -14.47 -13.49 4.60
N THR A 87 -13.17 -13.40 4.88
CA THR A 87 -12.45 -14.43 5.63
C THR A 87 -12.89 -14.45 7.07
N ALA A 88 -13.51 -15.56 7.48
CA ALA A 88 -13.98 -15.73 8.84
C ALA A 88 -12.82 -15.68 9.85
N GLY A 89 -13.05 -15.02 10.98
CA GLY A 89 -12.08 -14.93 12.07
C GLY A 89 -10.96 -13.89 11.87
N GLN A 90 -10.90 -13.22 10.72
CA GLN A 90 -9.98 -12.09 10.56
C GLN A 90 -10.56 -10.79 11.10
N HIS A 91 -9.72 -10.02 11.80
CA HIS A 91 -9.99 -8.66 12.23
C HIS A 91 -9.00 -7.71 11.55
N VAL A 92 -9.51 -6.63 10.95
CA VAL A 92 -8.72 -5.66 10.20
C VAL A 92 -8.59 -4.36 10.99
N PHE A 93 -7.38 -3.93 11.26
CA PHE A 93 -7.06 -2.63 11.85
C PHE A 93 -6.61 -1.68 10.74
N GLU A 94 -7.40 -0.66 10.46
CA GLU A 94 -7.03 0.40 9.51
C GLU A 94 -6.35 1.54 10.27
N VAL A 95 -5.04 1.64 10.12
CA VAL A 95 -4.21 2.69 10.74
C VAL A 95 -3.99 3.80 9.72
N ASP A 96 -4.28 5.03 10.09
CA ASP A 96 -4.06 6.20 9.23
C ASP A 96 -4.06 7.49 10.03
N GLU A 97 -3.53 8.56 9.44
CA GLU A 97 -3.67 9.92 9.92
C GLU A 97 -5.12 10.26 10.27
N PRO A 98 -5.39 10.92 11.42
CA PRO A 98 -6.76 11.21 11.86
C PRO A 98 -7.60 11.94 10.82
N ILE A 99 -6.99 12.87 10.05
CA ILE A 99 -7.67 13.66 9.01
C ILE A 99 -8.05 12.76 7.83
N THR A 100 -7.10 11.96 7.34
CA THR A 100 -7.30 11.00 6.23
C THR A 100 -8.35 9.97 6.60
N GLN A 101 -8.27 9.42 7.81
CA GLN A 101 -9.24 8.44 8.29
C GLN A 101 -10.66 9.03 8.39
N SER A 102 -10.79 10.25 8.91
CA SER A 102 -12.06 10.94 8.98
C SER A 102 -12.64 11.20 7.58
N TRP A 103 -11.79 11.57 6.63
CA TRP A 103 -12.17 11.74 5.24
C TRP A 103 -12.67 10.43 4.61
N LYS A 104 -11.93 9.32 4.79
CA LYS A 104 -12.36 7.97 4.36
C LYS A 104 -13.72 7.60 4.90
N ARG A 105 -13.95 7.77 6.20
CA ARG A 105 -15.22 7.43 6.85
C ARG A 105 -16.39 8.22 6.27
N ARG A 106 -16.20 9.50 5.94
CA ARG A 106 -17.23 10.29 5.24
C ARG A 106 -17.53 9.73 3.85
N HIS A 107 -16.50 9.33 3.11
CA HIS A 107 -16.67 8.75 1.77
C HIS A 107 -17.37 7.40 1.80
N LEU A 108 -17.04 6.54 2.76
CA LEU A 108 -17.74 5.27 2.99
C LEU A 108 -19.23 5.50 3.26
N ALA A 109 -19.55 6.42 4.18
CA ALA A 109 -20.94 6.75 4.52
C ALA A 109 -21.69 7.30 3.30
N ALA A 110 -21.11 8.24 2.56
CA ALA A 110 -21.71 8.82 1.36
C ALA A 110 -21.94 7.79 0.24
N ALA A 111 -21.05 6.79 0.13
CA ALA A 111 -21.17 5.69 -0.83
C ALA A 111 -22.13 4.58 -0.36
N GLY A 112 -22.70 4.68 0.84
CA GLY A 112 -23.53 3.63 1.43
C GLY A 112 -22.77 2.33 1.71
N ILE A 113 -21.46 2.42 1.96
CA ILE A 113 -20.60 1.29 2.31
C ILE A 113 -20.55 1.18 3.82
N ARG A 114 -21.13 0.11 4.37
CA ARG A 114 -21.11 -0.16 5.81
C ARG A 114 -19.76 -0.72 6.22
N SER A 115 -19.24 -0.25 7.37
CA SER A 115 -18.06 -0.83 7.99
C SER A 115 -18.47 -2.11 8.71
N PRO A 116 -17.85 -3.27 8.38
CA PRO A 116 -18.07 -4.50 9.12
C PRO A 116 -17.61 -4.37 10.58
N SER A 117 -18.20 -5.18 11.48
CA SER A 117 -17.75 -5.24 12.89
C SER A 117 -16.33 -5.80 13.07
N THR A 118 -15.79 -6.41 12.03
CA THR A 118 -14.41 -6.90 11.94
C THR A 118 -13.40 -5.82 11.55
N VAL A 119 -13.82 -4.57 11.43
CA VAL A 119 -12.94 -3.44 11.07
C VAL A 119 -12.85 -2.47 12.23
N THR A 120 -11.63 -2.16 12.64
CA THR A 120 -11.34 -1.12 13.63
C THR A 120 -10.50 -0.02 13.00
N PHE A 121 -10.95 1.22 13.15
CA PHE A 121 -10.19 2.41 12.76
C PHE A 121 -9.25 2.82 13.87
N VAL A 122 -7.97 2.99 13.54
CA VAL A 122 -6.91 3.38 14.48
C VAL A 122 -6.27 4.69 13.98
N PRO A 123 -6.69 5.85 14.48
CA PRO A 123 -6.09 7.12 14.08
C PRO A 123 -4.70 7.26 14.69
N VAL A 124 -3.66 7.40 13.84
CA VAL A 124 -2.25 7.50 14.26
C VAL A 124 -1.50 8.45 13.35
N ASP A 125 -0.83 9.42 13.93
CA ASP A 125 0.28 10.15 13.31
C ASP A 125 1.56 9.35 13.53
N PHE A 126 2.11 8.77 12.47
CA PHE A 126 3.30 7.91 12.52
C PHE A 126 4.57 8.63 12.99
N GLU A 127 4.63 9.96 12.85
CA GLU A 127 5.80 10.73 13.24
C GLU A 127 5.83 11.04 14.75
N THR A 128 4.64 11.20 15.35
CA THR A 128 4.55 11.72 16.72
C THR A 128 3.96 10.75 17.74
N GLN A 129 3.24 9.72 17.30
CA GLN A 129 2.54 8.78 18.19
C GLN A 129 3.19 7.39 18.18
N GLU A 130 2.95 6.65 19.26
CA GLU A 130 3.38 5.25 19.40
C GLU A 130 2.32 4.32 18.83
N ILE A 131 2.58 3.77 17.64
CA ILE A 131 1.65 2.85 16.95
C ILE A 131 1.24 1.66 17.83
N GLN A 132 2.17 1.11 18.61
CA GLN A 132 1.89 0.02 19.55
C GLN A 132 0.80 0.41 20.56
N THR A 133 0.88 1.60 21.12
CA THR A 133 -0.07 2.09 22.12
C THR A 133 -1.46 2.26 21.51
N GLU A 134 -1.55 2.85 20.34
CA GLU A 134 -2.84 3.11 19.70
C GLU A 134 -3.50 1.83 19.19
N LEU A 135 -2.72 0.90 18.62
CA LEU A 135 -3.22 -0.42 18.23
C LEU A 135 -3.70 -1.24 19.43
N ALA A 136 -2.94 -1.24 20.54
CA ALA A 136 -3.36 -1.95 21.76
C ALA A 136 -4.67 -1.38 22.33
N ARG A 137 -4.82 -0.06 22.37
CA ARG A 137 -6.07 0.61 22.77
C ARG A 137 -7.25 0.25 21.87
N ALA A 138 -6.97 0.01 20.60
CA ALA A 138 -7.97 -0.40 19.61
C ALA A 138 -8.32 -1.90 19.65
N GLY A 139 -7.69 -2.67 20.54
CA GLY A 139 -7.95 -4.11 20.71
C GLY A 139 -7.03 -5.02 19.91
N PHE A 140 -5.96 -4.49 19.30
CA PHE A 140 -4.92 -5.31 18.69
C PHE A 140 -4.20 -6.10 19.79
N ARG A 141 -4.08 -7.40 19.60
CA ARG A 141 -3.42 -8.29 20.54
C ARG A 141 -1.93 -8.33 20.26
N CYS A 142 -1.20 -7.43 20.95
CA CYS A 142 0.25 -7.41 20.88
C CYS A 142 0.85 -8.75 21.34
N GLY A 143 1.89 -9.21 20.65
CA GLY A 143 2.52 -10.50 20.94
C GLY A 143 1.81 -11.70 20.28
N GLU A 144 0.75 -11.50 19.52
CA GLU A 144 0.18 -12.51 18.64
C GLU A 144 0.60 -12.27 17.18
N ALA A 145 0.50 -13.32 16.36
CA ALA A 145 0.81 -13.24 14.93
C ALA A 145 -0.12 -12.26 14.20
N ALA A 146 0.46 -11.50 13.28
CA ALA A 146 -0.28 -10.55 12.44
C ALA A 146 0.36 -10.43 11.06
N ILE A 147 -0.44 -10.03 10.08
CA ILE A 147 0.08 -9.55 8.79
C ILE A 147 -0.11 -8.04 8.68
N PHE A 148 0.98 -7.35 8.36
CA PHE A 148 1.02 -5.91 8.17
C PHE A 148 1.13 -5.59 6.68
N VAL A 149 0.23 -4.74 6.19
CA VAL A 149 0.23 -4.21 4.82
C VAL A 149 0.57 -2.74 4.87
N TRP A 150 1.70 -2.35 4.27
CA TRP A 150 2.22 -0.99 4.34
C TRP A 150 2.56 -0.45 2.95
N MET A 151 1.53 -0.17 2.17
CA MET A 151 1.64 0.15 0.76
C MET A 151 1.33 1.61 0.43
N GLY A 152 2.29 2.28 -0.22
CA GLY A 152 2.12 3.66 -0.69
C GLY A 152 2.31 4.71 0.41
N VAL A 153 3.05 4.40 1.48
CA VAL A 153 3.16 5.22 2.69
C VAL A 153 4.61 5.53 3.07
N THR A 154 5.52 4.56 2.99
CA THR A 154 6.90 4.70 3.50
C THR A 154 7.63 5.93 2.96
N MET A 155 7.38 6.33 1.72
CA MET A 155 8.00 7.50 1.11
C MET A 155 7.62 8.83 1.77
N TYR A 156 6.51 8.87 2.51
CA TYR A 156 6.04 10.08 3.22
C TYR A 156 6.57 10.19 4.64
N LEU A 157 7.20 9.14 5.16
CA LEU A 157 7.67 9.05 6.55
C LEU A 157 9.18 9.29 6.63
N THR A 158 9.62 9.73 7.81
CA THR A 158 11.04 9.76 8.14
C THR A 158 11.58 8.34 8.34
N THR A 159 12.87 8.15 8.15
CA THR A 159 13.53 6.85 8.41
C THR A 159 13.37 6.41 9.86
N VAL A 160 13.34 7.35 10.79
CA VAL A 160 13.11 7.08 12.22
C VAL A 160 11.72 6.48 12.47
N ALA A 161 10.68 7.07 11.88
CA ALA A 161 9.30 6.56 11.99
C ALA A 161 9.17 5.17 11.34
N ILE A 162 9.83 4.95 10.20
CA ILE A 162 9.86 3.65 9.52
C ILE A 162 10.52 2.59 10.39
N GLU A 163 11.72 2.84 10.90
CA GLU A 163 12.44 1.90 11.75
C GLU A 163 11.66 1.56 13.03
N LYS A 164 11.07 2.55 13.67
CA LYS A 164 10.23 2.36 14.86
C LYS A 164 9.04 1.44 14.57
N THR A 165 8.37 1.65 13.45
CA THR A 165 7.26 0.81 13.02
C THR A 165 7.73 -0.61 12.70
N LEU A 166 8.87 -0.79 12.01
CA LEU A 166 9.42 -2.12 11.72
C LEU A 166 9.82 -2.88 12.99
N ARG A 167 10.40 -2.20 14.00
CA ARG A 167 10.69 -2.82 15.30
C ARG A 167 9.42 -3.28 16.01
N PHE A 168 8.36 -2.50 15.96
CA PHE A 168 7.06 -2.91 16.50
C PHE A 168 6.51 -4.15 15.79
N ILE A 169 6.55 -4.20 14.45
CA ILE A 169 6.12 -5.36 13.66
C ILE A 169 6.93 -6.59 14.03
N ALA A 170 8.25 -6.46 14.11
CA ALA A 170 9.15 -7.55 14.44
C ALA A 170 9.01 -8.05 15.90
N ALA A 171 8.43 -7.26 16.79
CA ALA A 171 8.15 -7.66 18.17
C ALA A 171 6.92 -8.56 18.32
N GLN A 172 6.11 -8.74 17.27
CA GLN A 172 4.94 -9.61 17.33
C GLN A 172 5.37 -11.10 17.27
N ALA A 173 4.50 -12.00 17.70
CA ALA A 173 4.78 -13.44 17.66
C ALA A 173 4.84 -13.96 16.21
N PRO A 174 5.66 -15.01 15.95
CA PRO A 174 5.60 -15.70 14.66
C PRO A 174 4.27 -16.48 14.50
N PRO A 175 3.82 -16.69 13.26
CA PRO A 175 4.33 -16.09 12.03
C PRO A 175 3.78 -14.69 11.82
N THR A 176 4.62 -13.68 11.96
CA THR A 176 4.25 -12.29 11.63
C THR A 176 4.91 -11.87 10.33
N GLU A 177 4.13 -11.24 9.46
CA GLU A 177 4.54 -10.87 8.12
C GLU A 177 4.33 -9.38 7.87
N VAL A 178 5.18 -8.79 7.04
CA VAL A 178 5.01 -7.44 6.52
C VAL A 178 5.19 -7.42 5.01
N VAL A 179 4.26 -6.77 4.33
CA VAL A 179 4.39 -6.42 2.92
C VAL A 179 4.39 -4.89 2.81
N LEU A 180 5.44 -4.34 2.22
CA LEU A 180 5.59 -2.89 2.09
C LEU A 180 6.14 -2.52 0.71
N ASP A 181 5.97 -1.26 0.33
CA ASP A 181 6.67 -0.71 -0.82
C ASP A 181 7.52 0.50 -0.44
N TYR A 182 8.56 0.74 -1.23
CA TYR A 182 9.45 1.87 -1.06
C TYR A 182 9.94 2.40 -2.40
N ILE A 183 10.38 3.65 -2.42
CA ILE A 183 10.99 4.27 -3.60
C ILE A 183 12.50 4.06 -3.53
N GLU A 184 13.04 3.37 -4.54
CA GLU A 184 14.48 3.17 -4.69
C GLU A 184 15.19 4.47 -5.09
N LYS A 185 16.37 4.72 -4.52
CA LYS A 185 17.23 5.83 -4.91
C LYS A 185 17.64 5.68 -6.38
N PRO A 186 17.56 6.73 -7.19
CA PRO A 186 17.85 6.64 -8.60
C PRO A 186 19.36 6.49 -8.85
N THR A 187 19.75 5.50 -9.64
CA THR A 187 21.14 5.19 -9.97
C THR A 187 21.65 5.96 -11.21
N THR A 188 20.75 6.40 -12.10
CA THR A 188 21.10 7.12 -13.32
C THR A 188 20.63 8.59 -13.29
N ALA A 189 21.26 9.46 -14.08
CA ALA A 189 20.84 10.86 -14.22
C ALA A 189 19.38 10.97 -14.74
N GLN A 190 18.99 10.09 -15.66
CA GLN A 190 17.64 10.07 -16.22
C GLN A 190 16.60 9.65 -15.18
N SER A 191 16.84 8.57 -14.43
CA SER A 191 15.94 8.12 -13.36
C SER A 191 15.82 9.17 -12.26
N ARG A 192 16.93 9.84 -11.90
CA ARG A 192 16.95 10.97 -10.95
C ARG A 192 16.08 12.13 -11.42
N SER A 193 16.21 12.53 -12.69
CA SER A 193 15.38 13.60 -13.26
C SER A 193 13.90 13.26 -13.25
N ASN A 194 13.56 12.02 -13.60
CA ASN A 194 12.18 11.52 -13.58
C ASN A 194 11.60 11.49 -12.16
N LEU A 195 12.37 11.00 -11.20
CA LEU A 195 11.96 10.93 -9.79
C LEU A 195 11.76 12.34 -9.21
N ASN A 196 12.70 13.27 -9.43
CA ASN A 196 12.60 14.65 -8.95
C ASN A 196 11.39 15.39 -9.55
N ARG A 197 11.05 15.13 -10.81
CA ARG A 197 9.84 15.69 -11.42
C ARG A 197 8.57 15.17 -10.74
N ARG A 198 8.52 13.88 -10.41
CA ARG A 198 7.40 13.27 -9.70
C ARG A 198 7.30 13.78 -8.27
N ALA A 199 8.41 13.81 -7.53
CA ALA A 199 8.47 14.30 -6.15
C ALA A 199 7.98 15.76 -6.05
N ARG A 200 8.42 16.64 -6.97
CA ARG A 200 7.93 18.03 -7.03
C ARG A 200 6.44 18.12 -7.28
N LYS A 201 5.89 17.27 -8.17
CA LYS A 201 4.46 17.25 -8.46
C LYS A 201 3.66 16.80 -7.24
N VAL A 202 4.12 15.80 -6.50
CA VAL A 202 3.43 15.30 -5.30
C VAL A 202 3.54 16.32 -4.17
N ALA A 203 4.72 16.94 -3.98
CA ALA A 203 4.91 18.01 -3.00
C ALA A 203 4.02 19.23 -3.26
N SER A 204 3.76 19.59 -4.53
CA SER A 204 2.81 20.67 -4.85
C SER A 204 1.35 20.35 -4.51
N LEU A 205 1.03 19.09 -4.19
CA LEU A 205 -0.27 18.64 -3.70
C LEU A 205 -0.33 18.53 -2.18
N GLY A 206 0.73 18.93 -1.47
CA GLY A 206 0.83 18.85 -0.01
C GLY A 206 1.38 17.53 0.53
N GLU A 207 1.89 16.65 -0.35
CA GLU A 207 2.34 15.28 -0.04
C GLU A 207 3.84 15.10 -0.38
N PRO A 208 4.77 15.80 0.31
CA PRO A 208 6.20 15.69 -0.01
C PRO A 208 6.73 14.30 0.35
N TRP A 209 7.62 13.78 -0.51
CA TRP A 209 8.35 12.55 -0.21
C TRP A 209 9.59 12.84 0.62
N HIS A 210 9.77 12.11 1.72
CA HIS A 210 10.87 12.27 2.67
C HIS A 210 11.92 11.16 2.57
N SER A 211 11.50 9.93 2.23
CA SER A 211 12.39 8.76 2.27
C SER A 211 12.58 8.10 0.92
N PHE A 212 13.86 7.82 0.63
CA PHE A 212 14.32 7.05 -0.53
C PHE A 212 15.40 6.10 -0.03
N PHE A 213 15.38 4.86 -0.49
CA PHE A 213 16.26 3.82 0.03
C PHE A 213 17.13 3.21 -1.06
N ASP A 214 18.32 2.78 -0.71
CA ASP A 214 19.07 1.83 -1.49
C ASP A 214 18.51 0.42 -1.22
N HIS A 215 18.56 -0.42 -2.23
CA HIS A 215 18.03 -1.79 -2.14
C HIS A 215 18.60 -2.57 -0.94
N SER A 216 19.93 -2.50 -0.74
CA SER A 216 20.62 -3.14 0.39
C SER A 216 20.14 -2.63 1.74
N ASP A 217 19.96 -1.30 1.88
CA ASP A 217 19.65 -0.67 3.16
C ASP A 217 18.31 -1.15 3.74
N VAL A 218 17.30 -1.35 2.87
CA VAL A 218 15.97 -1.83 3.32
C VAL A 218 16.04 -3.28 3.77
N ALA A 219 16.71 -4.14 3.00
CA ALA A 219 16.87 -5.54 3.35
C ALA A 219 17.67 -5.70 4.65
N GLU A 220 18.77 -4.94 4.81
CA GLU A 220 19.57 -4.93 6.04
C GLU A 220 18.76 -4.46 7.24
N THR A 221 17.96 -3.39 7.10
CA THR A 221 17.08 -2.89 8.15
C THR A 221 16.08 -3.95 8.61
N LEU A 222 15.45 -4.65 7.68
CA LEU A 222 14.49 -5.72 7.99
C LEU A 222 15.19 -6.90 8.68
N CYS A 223 16.33 -7.33 8.15
CA CYS A 223 17.11 -8.41 8.75
C CYS A 223 17.58 -8.05 10.17
N ALA A 224 18.03 -6.82 10.38
CA ALA A 224 18.50 -6.35 11.68
C ALA A 224 17.42 -6.36 12.78
N VAL A 225 16.16 -6.24 12.41
CA VAL A 225 15.02 -6.37 13.35
C VAL A 225 14.45 -7.80 13.42
N GLY A 226 14.99 -8.76 12.64
CA GLY A 226 14.59 -10.16 12.67
C GLY A 226 13.42 -10.51 11.73
N LEU A 227 13.18 -9.70 10.72
CA LEU A 227 12.21 -9.97 9.65
C LEU A 227 12.94 -10.62 8.45
N THR A 228 12.93 -11.96 8.41
CA THR A 228 13.61 -12.78 7.39
C THR A 228 12.76 -14.02 7.05
N PRO A 229 12.81 -14.54 5.80
CA PRO A 229 13.53 -14.01 4.65
C PRO A 229 12.88 -12.73 4.11
N VAL A 230 13.68 -11.96 3.38
CA VAL A 230 13.21 -10.77 2.65
C VAL A 230 13.11 -11.13 1.16
N ILE A 231 11.90 -11.05 0.63
CA ILE A 231 11.62 -11.29 -0.79
C ILE A 231 11.21 -9.96 -1.43
N GLU A 232 11.86 -9.61 -2.52
CA GLU A 232 11.65 -8.33 -3.17
C GLU A 232 11.24 -8.50 -4.63
N HIS A 233 10.33 -7.65 -5.07
CA HIS A 233 9.84 -7.60 -6.44
C HIS A 233 9.99 -6.19 -7.02
N GLY A 234 10.67 -6.12 -8.17
CA GLY A 234 10.60 -4.94 -9.03
C GLY A 234 9.20 -4.81 -9.65
N ALA A 235 8.86 -3.61 -10.07
CA ALA A 235 7.53 -3.37 -10.66
C ALA A 235 7.24 -4.22 -11.91
N ALA A 236 8.27 -4.48 -12.73
CA ALA A 236 8.15 -5.29 -13.93
C ALA A 236 7.86 -6.76 -13.58
N ASP A 237 8.61 -7.31 -12.62
CA ASP A 237 8.47 -8.71 -12.19
C ASP A 237 7.11 -8.92 -11.51
N LEU A 238 6.69 -7.97 -10.68
CA LEU A 238 5.40 -8.03 -10.01
C LEU A 238 4.23 -7.99 -11.02
N ILE A 239 4.31 -7.14 -12.04
CA ILE A 239 3.30 -7.12 -13.12
C ILE A 239 3.32 -8.44 -13.90
N ALA A 240 4.50 -8.96 -14.22
CA ALA A 240 4.64 -10.19 -14.99
C ALA A 240 4.06 -11.41 -14.25
N SER A 241 4.15 -11.44 -12.91
CA SER A 241 3.57 -12.50 -12.08
C SER A 241 2.06 -12.63 -12.23
N TYR A 242 1.36 -11.50 -12.47
CA TYR A 242 -0.10 -11.48 -12.60
C TYR A 242 -0.61 -11.29 -14.04
N ALA A 243 0.24 -10.76 -14.90
CA ALA A 243 -0.11 -10.46 -16.28
C ALA A 243 1.07 -10.77 -17.22
N PRO A 244 1.44 -12.06 -17.36
CA PRO A 244 2.52 -12.46 -18.25
C PRO A 244 2.23 -11.96 -19.67
N HIS A 245 3.27 -11.53 -20.38
CA HIS A 245 3.22 -10.97 -21.74
C HIS A 245 2.49 -9.63 -21.90
N SER A 246 2.09 -8.98 -20.81
CA SER A 246 1.34 -7.70 -20.91
C SER A 246 2.23 -6.47 -21.07
N LEU A 247 3.53 -6.59 -20.86
CA LEU A 247 4.51 -5.52 -21.00
C LEU A 247 5.70 -5.94 -21.85
N THR A 248 6.07 -5.07 -22.81
CA THR A 248 7.45 -4.97 -23.23
C THR A 248 8.14 -4.13 -22.15
N ILE A 249 9.12 -4.71 -21.45
CA ILE A 249 9.85 -4.04 -20.36
C ILE A 249 10.48 -2.78 -20.94
N SER A 250 9.96 -1.63 -20.55
CA SER A 250 10.52 -0.33 -20.92
C SER A 250 11.03 0.36 -19.66
N SER A 251 11.98 1.27 -19.83
CA SER A 251 12.57 2.12 -18.77
C SER A 251 11.57 2.90 -17.89
N THR A 252 10.29 2.81 -18.16
CA THR A 252 9.20 3.43 -17.37
C THR A 252 8.91 2.72 -16.05
N THR A 253 9.41 1.50 -15.85
CA THR A 253 9.26 0.76 -14.58
C THR A 253 10.26 1.18 -13.52
N ASP A 254 11.43 1.70 -13.91
CA ASP A 254 12.56 2.05 -13.01
C ASP A 254 12.26 3.16 -11.99
N THR A 255 11.15 3.85 -12.13
CA THR A 255 10.71 4.90 -11.20
C THR A 255 9.49 4.51 -10.37
N LEU A 256 8.99 3.28 -10.51
CA LEU A 256 7.92 2.76 -9.68
C LEU A 256 8.51 2.19 -8.38
N PRO A 257 7.76 2.22 -7.28
CA PRO A 257 8.24 1.63 -6.03
C PRO A 257 8.52 0.13 -6.19
N ARG A 258 9.44 -0.38 -5.41
CA ARG A 258 9.67 -1.81 -5.23
C ARG A 258 8.75 -2.34 -4.14
N VAL A 259 8.32 -3.58 -4.26
CA VAL A 259 7.50 -4.24 -3.23
C VAL A 259 8.33 -5.30 -2.54
N LEU A 260 8.20 -5.36 -1.23
CA LEU A 260 8.97 -6.23 -0.40
C LEU A 260 8.04 -6.98 0.55
N HIS A 261 8.29 -8.29 0.71
CA HIS A 261 7.66 -9.14 1.70
C HIS A 261 8.72 -9.70 2.63
N ALA A 262 8.50 -9.57 3.92
CA ALA A 262 9.37 -10.14 4.94
C ALA A 262 8.52 -10.81 6.03
N ALA A 263 9.09 -11.81 6.70
CA ALA A 263 8.41 -12.55 7.72
C ALA A 263 9.30 -12.72 8.96
N ARG A 264 8.66 -12.88 10.10
CA ARG A 264 9.27 -13.43 11.29
C ARG A 264 8.86 -14.90 11.39
N ALA A 265 9.82 -15.79 11.20
CA ALA A 265 9.63 -17.23 11.32
C ALA A 265 9.64 -17.71 12.78
#